data_1c23503d92fc72ad2654677f2b44b5b9
#
_entry.id   1c23503d92fc72ad2654677f2b44b5b9
#
_cell.length_a   1.000
_cell.length_b   1.000
_cell.length_c   1.000
_cell.angle_alpha   90.00
_cell.angle_beta   90.00
_cell.angle_gamma   90.00
#
_symmetry.space_group_name_H-M   'P 1'
#
loop_
_entity.id
_entity.type
_entity.pdbx_description
1 polymer ?
#
loop_
_entity_poly.entity_id
_entity_poly.type
_entity_poly.pdbx_seq_one_letter_code
_entity_poly.pdbx_strand_id
1 'polypeptide(L)'
;VTHPSARSRSGVSIILRTPEPDDFINALKESGFNETQARQLCSDTGRSTAILRRKLGFERNNPDWAKPKNINQLLPALLIGRWLNNLEGDKKLIEELSGMGYCQFENFIQTFAKGNDSPFGLIDNLWYVISPFDAINYAIDFITPQYLDRLSVIIDKVANDIDFDDKKAATTDSLFWQKHNTKYSYYAKEGLFLTLVLLALRGNKNAQLIPWVDEKVRAILNTNTLEWWFSYCKHNLISLLAEASPQVFIQKIEDDVMSDNSIIREMFRINFEHTSLWGNSSHYGYVLSALEDLAWSAENLSRISRILFELSSLGKKKGYAGNPFESLCKIYCFWMPKTKATIEQCFMVLESMVEEFRPFVFRLCRCLVNYSHQSQSINGRIMRWRYFGEDVKTVTMDEFLTALTATVRMLIKNCDYSNDAIECMLETATAPDLPAHLRKEVQDAISSNIDFLKGKNKFCDKIREKIYHFEEARNSDWCIGDDEMNWLKNLLEAILPDDIIEANLWKFKAFLPVHELHLREDDIRKWTEKQLSFRVAAVKELYKRIGFDGLRKIAEKSEDKYQTGLAFAKFK
;
A
#
# COMPACT_ATOMS: atom_id res chain seq x y z
N VAL A 1 31.27 -32.81 3.08
CA VAL A 1 30.27 -32.15 2.23
C VAL A 1 30.98 -31.66 0.99
N THR A 2 30.61 -32.17 -0.17
CA THR A 2 31.19 -31.78 -1.47
C THR A 2 30.16 -31.01 -2.29
N HIS A 3 30.64 -30.18 -3.20
CA HIS A 3 29.77 -29.42 -4.11
C HIS A 3 28.82 -30.35 -4.88
N PRO A 4 27.56 -29.96 -5.16
CA PRO A 4 26.55 -30.80 -5.84
C PRO A 4 27.00 -31.38 -7.19
N SER A 5 27.95 -30.71 -7.88
CA SER A 5 28.56 -31.23 -9.12
C SER A 5 29.62 -32.32 -8.93
N ALA A 6 30.06 -32.60 -7.70
CA ALA A 6 31.02 -33.64 -7.40
C ALA A 6 30.29 -35.00 -7.30
N ARG A 7 30.17 -35.71 -8.44
CA ARG A 7 29.62 -37.07 -8.45
C ARG A 7 30.62 -38.05 -7.80
N SER A 8 30.17 -38.68 -6.72
CA SER A 8 30.91 -39.83 -6.18
C SER A 8 30.87 -41.00 -7.17
N ARG A 9 32.00 -41.63 -7.41
CA ARG A 9 32.08 -42.81 -8.28
C ARG A 9 31.58 -44.11 -7.61
N SER A 10 31.33 -44.08 -6.31
CA SER A 10 30.78 -45.22 -5.54
C SER A 10 30.11 -44.70 -4.26
N GLY A 11 28.82 -44.98 -4.11
CA GLY A 11 28.06 -44.67 -2.89
C GLY A 11 26.80 -43.83 -3.13
N VAL A 12 25.96 -43.74 -2.10
CA VAL A 12 24.76 -42.92 -2.10
C VAL A 12 25.18 -41.46 -1.92
N SER A 13 24.88 -40.60 -2.89
CA SER A 13 25.06 -39.14 -2.79
C SER A 13 23.83 -38.49 -2.15
N ILE A 14 24.00 -37.86 -1.00
CA ILE A 14 23.00 -37.01 -0.38
C ILE A 14 23.29 -35.55 -0.81
N ILE A 15 22.38 -34.96 -1.58
CA ILE A 15 22.49 -33.56 -1.95
C ILE A 15 21.85 -32.73 -0.84
N LEU A 16 22.69 -32.01 -0.10
CA LEU A 16 22.21 -31.00 0.84
C LEU A 16 21.88 -29.72 0.07
N ARG A 17 20.61 -29.34 0.06
CA ARG A 17 20.16 -28.04 -0.48
C ARG A 17 20.50 -26.91 0.50
N THR A 18 20.63 -25.70 -0.02
CA THR A 18 20.65 -24.51 0.84
C THR A 18 19.35 -24.49 1.65
N PRO A 19 19.39 -24.29 2.98
CA PRO A 19 18.19 -24.26 3.82
C PRO A 19 17.18 -23.24 3.29
N GLU A 20 15.90 -23.52 3.44
CA GLU A 20 14.87 -22.51 3.17
C GLU A 20 15.03 -21.33 4.14
N PRO A 21 14.59 -20.11 3.76
CA PRO A 21 14.76 -18.92 4.60
C PRO A 21 14.23 -19.11 6.03
N ASP A 22 13.04 -19.69 6.17
CA ASP A 22 12.41 -19.89 7.48
C ASP A 22 13.16 -20.91 8.33
N ASP A 23 13.66 -21.99 7.73
CA ASP A 23 14.49 -22.98 8.44
C ASP A 23 15.79 -22.36 8.95
N PHE A 24 16.42 -21.52 8.13
CA PHE A 24 17.66 -20.83 8.51
C PHE A 24 17.42 -19.83 9.64
N ILE A 25 16.32 -19.05 9.56
CA ILE A 25 15.92 -18.07 10.59
C ILE A 25 15.59 -18.80 11.89
N ASN A 26 14.82 -19.89 11.85
CA ASN A 26 14.47 -20.67 13.04
C ASN A 26 15.71 -21.26 13.72
N ALA A 27 16.64 -21.81 12.95
CA ALA A 27 17.89 -22.33 13.51
C ALA A 27 18.73 -21.23 14.20
N LEU A 28 18.74 -20.01 13.66
CA LEU A 28 19.40 -18.87 14.31
C LEU A 28 18.68 -18.46 15.60
N LYS A 29 17.35 -18.46 15.61
CA LYS A 29 16.55 -18.17 16.82
C LYS A 29 16.80 -19.20 17.91
N GLU A 30 16.84 -20.47 17.58
CA GLU A 30 17.20 -21.56 18.50
C GLU A 30 18.64 -21.41 19.03
N SER A 31 19.51 -20.76 18.25
CA SER A 31 20.89 -20.43 18.66
C SER A 31 21.01 -19.17 19.50
N GLY A 32 19.88 -18.52 19.87
CA GLY A 32 19.82 -17.37 20.77
C GLY A 32 19.77 -16.00 20.09
N PHE A 33 19.65 -15.92 18.76
CA PHE A 33 19.42 -14.63 18.07
C PHE A 33 17.94 -14.22 18.15
N ASN A 34 17.67 -12.93 18.29
CA ASN A 34 16.30 -12.44 18.17
C ASN A 34 15.82 -12.51 16.70
N GLU A 35 14.52 -12.39 16.48
CA GLU A 35 13.88 -12.50 15.15
C GLU A 35 14.52 -11.55 14.11
N THR A 36 14.74 -10.29 14.49
CA THR A 36 15.31 -9.27 13.61
C THR A 36 16.75 -9.61 13.23
N GLN A 37 17.58 -9.98 14.20
CA GLN A 37 18.96 -10.40 13.96
C GLN A 37 19.02 -11.65 13.07
N ALA A 38 18.16 -12.64 13.31
CA ALA A 38 18.10 -13.86 12.53
C ALA A 38 17.71 -13.58 11.07
N ARG A 39 16.73 -12.72 10.84
CA ARG A 39 16.32 -12.29 9.49
C ARG A 39 17.44 -11.52 8.78
N GLN A 40 18.12 -10.63 9.50
CA GLN A 40 19.24 -9.87 8.95
C GLN A 40 20.39 -10.80 8.56
N LEU A 41 20.80 -11.71 9.43
CA LEU A 41 21.84 -12.69 9.12
C LEU A 41 21.45 -13.58 7.93
N CYS A 42 20.20 -14.00 7.84
CA CYS A 42 19.69 -14.76 6.72
C CYS A 42 19.87 -14.00 5.38
N SER A 43 19.49 -12.72 5.36
CA SER A 43 19.62 -11.85 4.19
C SER A 43 21.09 -11.57 3.84
N ASP A 44 21.88 -11.16 4.82
CA ASP A 44 23.26 -10.73 4.66
C ASP A 44 24.21 -11.86 4.24
N THR A 45 23.89 -13.09 4.61
CA THR A 45 24.74 -14.25 4.32
C THR A 45 24.28 -15.02 3.09
N GLY A 46 23.11 -14.72 2.54
CA GLY A 46 22.51 -15.53 1.49
C GLY A 46 22.30 -17.00 1.92
N ARG A 47 22.16 -17.23 3.22
CA ARG A 47 22.05 -18.55 3.85
C ARG A 47 23.31 -19.44 3.70
N SER A 48 24.44 -18.82 3.38
CA SER A 48 25.74 -19.49 3.35
C SER A 48 26.30 -19.62 4.75
N THR A 49 26.56 -20.86 5.19
CA THR A 49 27.18 -21.14 6.50
C THR A 49 28.60 -20.61 6.57
N ALA A 50 29.36 -20.59 5.48
CA ALA A 50 30.70 -20.02 5.42
C ALA A 50 30.70 -18.51 5.69
N ILE A 51 29.80 -17.77 5.01
CA ILE A 51 29.64 -16.34 5.24
C ILE A 51 29.14 -16.06 6.67
N LEU A 52 28.20 -16.88 7.18
CA LEU A 52 27.71 -16.76 8.54
C LEU A 52 28.84 -16.90 9.55
N ARG A 53 29.67 -17.96 9.43
CA ARG A 53 30.84 -18.20 10.31
C ARG A 53 31.80 -17.00 10.30
N ARG A 54 32.07 -16.43 9.14
CA ARG A 54 32.90 -15.22 9.00
C ARG A 54 32.29 -14.00 9.69
N LYS A 55 30.99 -13.76 9.47
CA LYS A 55 30.29 -12.66 10.15
C LYS A 55 30.22 -12.79 11.66
N LEU A 56 30.13 -14.01 12.17
CA LEU A 56 30.13 -14.29 13.61
C LEU A 56 31.54 -14.36 14.21
N GLY A 57 32.59 -14.12 13.41
CA GLY A 57 33.97 -14.06 13.88
C GLY A 57 34.63 -15.42 14.14
N PHE A 58 34.03 -16.54 13.71
CA PHE A 58 34.65 -17.86 13.81
C PHE A 58 35.80 -18.04 12.80
N GLU A 59 35.78 -17.29 11.72
CA GLU A 59 36.83 -17.27 10.71
C GLU A 59 37.36 -15.84 10.54
N ARG A 60 38.67 -15.63 10.73
CA ARG A 60 39.28 -14.30 10.72
C ARG A 60 39.92 -13.93 9.37
N ASN A 61 40.12 -14.89 8.50
CA ASN A 61 40.79 -14.68 7.23
C ASN A 61 39.78 -14.29 6.14
N ASN A 62 40.16 -13.32 5.31
CA ASN A 62 39.42 -13.01 4.12
C ASN A 62 39.39 -14.23 3.18
N PRO A 63 38.27 -14.50 2.50
CA PRO A 63 38.18 -15.59 1.55
C PRO A 63 39.16 -15.41 0.38
N ASP A 64 39.61 -16.50 -0.22
CA ASP A 64 40.58 -16.43 -1.33
C ASP A 64 40.12 -15.60 -2.51
N TRP A 65 38.82 -15.61 -2.79
CA TRP A 65 38.24 -14.81 -3.87
C TRP A 65 38.31 -13.29 -3.61
N ALA A 66 38.35 -12.86 -2.35
CA ALA A 66 38.44 -11.46 -1.93
C ALA A 66 39.87 -10.91 -1.92
N LYS A 67 40.88 -11.71 -2.25
CA LYS A 67 42.25 -11.23 -2.40
C LYS A 67 42.35 -10.24 -3.58
N PRO A 68 43.14 -9.15 -3.48
CA PRO A 68 43.23 -8.11 -4.50
C PRO A 68 43.41 -8.61 -5.93
N LYS A 69 44.24 -9.65 -6.12
CA LYS A 69 44.48 -10.25 -7.43
C LYS A 69 43.23 -10.87 -8.03
N ASN A 70 42.40 -11.50 -7.22
CA ASN A 70 41.21 -12.22 -7.66
C ASN A 70 40.00 -11.29 -7.81
N ILE A 71 39.79 -10.44 -6.80
CA ILE A 71 38.60 -9.59 -6.75
C ILE A 71 38.53 -8.61 -7.93
N ASN A 72 39.66 -8.06 -8.38
CA ASN A 72 39.71 -7.19 -9.56
C ASN A 72 39.17 -7.91 -10.81
N GLN A 73 39.45 -9.19 -10.98
CA GLN A 73 38.95 -9.97 -12.11
C GLN A 73 37.52 -10.43 -11.93
N LEU A 74 37.04 -10.54 -10.68
CA LEU A 74 35.67 -10.96 -10.34
C LEU A 74 34.67 -9.81 -10.31
N LEU A 75 35.13 -8.54 -10.29
CA LEU A 75 34.26 -7.36 -10.26
C LEU A 75 33.08 -7.42 -11.25
N PRO A 76 33.27 -7.82 -12.53
CA PRO A 76 32.17 -7.93 -13.48
C PRO A 76 31.02 -8.79 -12.97
N ALA A 77 31.33 -9.99 -12.50
CA ALA A 77 30.33 -10.92 -11.97
C ALA A 77 29.71 -10.43 -10.66
N LEU A 78 30.52 -9.83 -9.77
CA LEU A 78 30.04 -9.33 -8.48
C LEU A 78 29.07 -8.14 -8.65
N LEU A 79 29.29 -7.27 -9.66
CA LEU A 79 28.46 -6.09 -9.91
C LEU A 79 27.27 -6.36 -10.83
N ILE A 80 27.37 -7.30 -11.78
CA ILE A 80 26.18 -7.77 -12.50
C ILE A 80 25.28 -8.58 -11.59
N GLY A 81 25.85 -9.32 -10.64
CA GLY A 81 25.14 -9.98 -9.56
C GLY A 81 24.43 -11.27 -9.97
N ARG A 82 23.72 -11.25 -11.13
CA ARG A 82 22.95 -12.37 -11.66
C ARG A 82 22.93 -12.35 -13.17
N TRP A 83 23.04 -13.48 -13.86
CA TRP A 83 22.96 -13.57 -15.31
C TRP A 83 22.69 -15.00 -15.78
N LEU A 84 22.10 -15.14 -16.99
CA LEU A 84 21.89 -16.42 -17.64
C LEU A 84 23.07 -16.74 -18.57
N ASN A 85 23.69 -17.93 -18.37
CA ASN A 85 24.83 -18.37 -19.20
C ASN A 85 24.41 -18.91 -20.59
N ASN A 86 23.11 -19.06 -20.84
CA ASN A 86 22.54 -19.46 -22.12
C ASN A 86 21.91 -18.29 -22.91
N LEU A 87 21.96 -17.04 -22.39
CA LEU A 87 21.47 -15.85 -23.06
C LEU A 87 22.62 -14.97 -23.55
N GLU A 88 22.72 -14.77 -24.88
CA GLU A 88 23.81 -14.01 -25.49
C GLU A 88 23.92 -12.56 -25.01
N GLY A 89 22.76 -11.90 -24.72
CA GLY A 89 22.76 -10.57 -24.16
C GLY A 89 23.50 -10.50 -22.83
N ASP A 90 23.18 -11.40 -21.92
CA ASP A 90 23.79 -11.46 -20.58
C ASP A 90 25.30 -11.77 -20.64
N LYS A 91 25.70 -12.72 -21.53
CA LYS A 91 27.13 -13.01 -21.77
C LYS A 91 27.89 -11.76 -22.22
N LYS A 92 27.31 -10.98 -23.14
CA LYS A 92 27.93 -9.75 -23.64
C LYS A 92 28.11 -8.69 -22.55
N LEU A 93 27.22 -8.60 -21.55
CA LEU A 93 27.44 -7.70 -20.40
C LEU A 93 28.71 -8.08 -19.64
N ILE A 94 28.91 -9.39 -19.42
CA ILE A 94 30.12 -9.90 -18.76
C ILE A 94 31.37 -9.59 -19.61
N GLU A 95 31.34 -9.85 -20.93
CA GLU A 95 32.46 -9.58 -21.84
C GLU A 95 32.84 -8.10 -21.87
N GLU A 96 31.84 -7.22 -22.01
CA GLU A 96 32.06 -5.77 -22.07
C GLU A 96 32.65 -5.21 -20.77
N LEU A 97 32.20 -5.73 -19.63
CA LEU A 97 32.69 -5.26 -18.32
C LEU A 97 34.01 -5.87 -17.92
N SER A 98 34.26 -7.13 -18.28
CA SER A 98 35.52 -7.84 -17.96
C SER A 98 36.63 -7.57 -18.95
N GLY A 99 36.30 -7.28 -20.22
CA GLY A 99 37.26 -7.25 -21.31
C GLY A 99 37.76 -8.63 -21.76
N MET A 100 37.12 -9.72 -21.30
CA MET A 100 37.47 -11.10 -21.63
C MET A 100 36.31 -11.81 -22.33
N GLY A 101 36.61 -12.78 -23.22
CA GLY A 101 35.56 -13.62 -23.79
C GLY A 101 34.84 -14.43 -22.72
N TYR A 102 33.52 -14.62 -22.90
CA TYR A 102 32.65 -15.22 -21.88
C TYR A 102 33.14 -16.60 -21.40
N CYS A 103 33.50 -17.49 -22.33
CA CYS A 103 33.98 -18.83 -21.94
C CYS A 103 35.23 -18.80 -21.07
N GLN A 104 36.16 -17.88 -21.35
CA GLN A 104 37.36 -17.70 -20.53
C GLN A 104 36.99 -17.18 -19.14
N PHE A 105 36.08 -16.19 -19.07
CA PHE A 105 35.60 -15.63 -17.83
C PHE A 105 34.82 -16.68 -16.99
N GLU A 106 33.92 -17.42 -17.62
CA GLU A 106 33.14 -18.46 -16.92
C GLU A 106 34.04 -19.55 -16.33
N ASN A 107 35.06 -20.02 -17.09
CA ASN A 107 36.04 -20.95 -16.56
C ASN A 107 36.78 -20.38 -15.34
N PHE A 108 37.09 -19.10 -15.36
CA PHE A 108 37.75 -18.44 -14.23
C PHE A 108 36.86 -18.39 -12.98
N ILE A 109 35.60 -17.99 -13.08
CA ILE A 109 34.69 -17.95 -11.95
C ILE A 109 34.36 -19.35 -11.39
N GLN A 110 34.31 -20.39 -12.25
CA GLN A 110 34.11 -21.76 -11.81
C GLN A 110 35.20 -22.24 -10.84
N THR A 111 36.42 -21.70 -10.88
CA THR A 111 37.47 -22.05 -9.93
C THR A 111 37.13 -21.65 -8.50
N PHE A 112 36.37 -20.55 -8.34
CA PHE A 112 35.89 -20.06 -7.05
C PHE A 112 34.54 -20.67 -6.65
N ALA A 113 33.69 -21.03 -7.61
CA ALA A 113 32.36 -21.60 -7.35
C ALA A 113 32.40 -22.97 -6.68
N LYS A 114 33.53 -23.69 -6.79
CA LYS A 114 33.75 -25.03 -6.19
C LYS A 114 34.28 -24.97 -4.76
N GLY A 115 34.63 -23.79 -4.25
CA GLY A 115 35.19 -23.59 -2.91
C GLY A 115 34.12 -23.63 -1.80
N ASN A 116 34.58 -23.89 -0.57
CA ASN A 116 33.69 -23.90 0.59
C ASN A 116 33.09 -22.52 0.92
N ASP A 117 33.80 -21.44 0.59
CA ASP A 117 33.36 -20.04 0.77
C ASP A 117 33.31 -19.36 -0.59
N SER A 118 32.47 -19.92 -1.47
CA SER A 118 32.27 -19.37 -2.82
C SER A 118 31.44 -18.10 -2.78
N PRO A 119 31.79 -17.06 -3.58
CA PRO A 119 30.92 -15.91 -3.77
C PRO A 119 29.79 -16.19 -4.77
N PHE A 120 29.88 -17.28 -5.57
CA PHE A 120 28.97 -17.59 -6.66
C PHE A 120 28.27 -18.92 -6.48
N GLY A 121 27.00 -18.96 -6.90
CA GLY A 121 26.22 -20.16 -7.12
C GLY A 121 25.76 -20.27 -8.57
N LEU A 122 25.51 -21.51 -9.01
CA LEU A 122 24.91 -21.82 -10.30
C LEU A 122 23.73 -22.76 -10.09
N ILE A 123 22.56 -22.33 -10.55
CA ILE A 123 21.34 -23.15 -10.57
C ILE A 123 20.86 -23.22 -12.02
N ASP A 124 20.87 -24.41 -12.59
CA ASP A 124 20.62 -24.61 -14.02
C ASP A 124 21.52 -23.73 -14.90
N ASN A 125 20.97 -22.68 -15.51
CA ASN A 125 21.69 -21.73 -16.35
C ASN A 125 21.90 -20.37 -15.66
N LEU A 126 21.45 -20.19 -14.40
CA LEU A 126 21.50 -18.94 -13.68
C LEU A 126 22.75 -18.89 -12.78
N TRP A 127 23.71 -18.05 -13.13
CA TRP A 127 24.75 -17.60 -12.24
C TRP A 127 24.23 -16.53 -11.29
N TYR A 128 24.61 -16.57 -10.03
CA TYR A 128 24.23 -15.56 -9.04
C TYR A 128 25.29 -15.39 -7.96
N VAL A 129 25.41 -14.19 -7.42
CA VAL A 129 26.20 -13.90 -6.22
C VAL A 129 25.41 -14.39 -5.01
N ILE A 130 26.01 -15.25 -4.20
CA ILE A 130 25.36 -15.89 -3.03
C ILE A 130 24.91 -14.83 -2.02
N SER A 131 25.79 -13.90 -1.69
CA SER A 131 25.49 -12.76 -0.85
C SER A 131 26.02 -11.47 -1.50
N PRO A 132 25.19 -10.73 -2.25
CA PRO A 132 25.59 -9.45 -2.82
C PRO A 132 26.04 -8.45 -1.76
N PHE A 133 25.40 -8.45 -0.58
CA PHE A 133 25.75 -7.57 0.53
C PHE A 133 27.13 -7.88 1.13
N ASP A 134 27.49 -9.15 1.25
CA ASP A 134 28.82 -9.54 1.69
C ASP A 134 29.87 -9.24 0.61
N ALA A 135 29.57 -9.58 -0.64
CA ALA A 135 30.48 -9.38 -1.77
C ALA A 135 30.87 -7.92 -1.98
N ILE A 136 29.92 -6.98 -1.89
CA ILE A 136 30.19 -5.55 -2.09
C ILE A 136 31.13 -4.99 -1.02
N ASN A 137 31.16 -5.55 0.19
CA ASN A 137 32.07 -5.10 1.24
C ASN A 137 33.56 -5.27 0.87
N TYR A 138 33.85 -6.28 0.05
CA TYR A 138 35.19 -6.54 -0.45
C TYR A 138 35.45 -5.85 -1.80
N ALA A 139 34.41 -5.74 -2.63
CA ALA A 139 34.51 -5.20 -3.97
C ALA A 139 34.68 -3.67 -4.02
N ILE A 140 34.11 -2.97 -3.03
CA ILE A 140 33.96 -1.50 -3.08
C ILE A 140 35.27 -0.74 -3.21
N ASP A 141 36.35 -1.21 -2.57
CA ASP A 141 37.66 -0.58 -2.57
C ASP A 141 38.39 -0.73 -3.93
N PHE A 142 37.88 -1.58 -4.82
CA PHE A 142 38.41 -1.83 -6.15
C PHE A 142 37.61 -1.18 -7.27
N ILE A 143 36.52 -0.48 -6.95
CA ILE A 143 35.67 0.22 -7.91
C ILE A 143 36.26 1.60 -8.18
N THR A 144 36.97 1.73 -9.33
CA THR A 144 37.54 2.98 -9.77
C THR A 144 36.54 3.84 -10.55
N PRO A 145 36.77 5.16 -10.72
CA PRO A 145 35.94 6.00 -11.57
C PRO A 145 35.77 5.46 -13.00
N GLN A 146 36.84 4.95 -13.60
CA GLN A 146 36.81 4.34 -14.95
C GLN A 146 35.96 3.06 -14.97
N TYR A 147 35.89 2.37 -13.86
CA TYR A 147 35.01 1.21 -13.73
C TYR A 147 33.54 1.62 -13.64
N LEU A 148 33.23 2.68 -12.89
CA LEU A 148 31.90 3.28 -12.82
C LEU A 148 31.42 3.78 -14.19
N ASP A 149 32.29 4.36 -15.00
CA ASP A 149 31.98 4.80 -16.37
C ASP A 149 31.52 3.60 -17.24
N ARG A 150 32.28 2.51 -17.21
CA ARG A 150 31.91 1.28 -17.94
C ARG A 150 30.62 0.65 -17.42
N LEU A 151 30.46 0.59 -16.11
CA LEU A 151 29.25 0.09 -15.47
C LEU A 151 28.04 0.95 -15.86
N SER A 152 28.21 2.27 -15.91
CA SER A 152 27.20 3.22 -16.36
C SER A 152 26.65 2.88 -17.74
N VAL A 153 27.55 2.63 -18.73
CA VAL A 153 27.15 2.26 -20.10
C VAL A 153 26.35 0.96 -20.12
N ILE A 154 26.74 -0.02 -19.31
CA ILE A 154 26.02 -1.30 -19.20
C ILE A 154 24.64 -1.12 -18.61
N ILE A 155 24.53 -0.36 -17.52
CA ILE A 155 23.24 -0.05 -16.88
C ILE A 155 22.30 0.63 -17.87
N ASP A 156 22.80 1.62 -18.65
CA ASP A 156 21.99 2.33 -19.64
C ASP A 156 21.45 1.39 -20.73
N LYS A 157 22.30 0.49 -21.24
CA LYS A 157 21.86 -0.54 -22.22
C LYS A 157 20.76 -1.42 -21.68
N VAL A 158 20.90 -1.85 -20.43
CA VAL A 158 19.95 -2.76 -19.77
C VAL A 158 18.67 -2.03 -19.38
N ALA A 159 18.77 -0.77 -18.93
CA ALA A 159 17.62 0.04 -18.54
C ALA A 159 16.73 0.44 -19.73
N ASN A 160 17.29 0.52 -20.94
CA ASN A 160 16.54 0.81 -22.16
C ASN A 160 15.95 -0.44 -22.85
N ASP A 161 16.24 -1.64 -22.35
CA ASP A 161 15.73 -2.89 -22.89
C ASP A 161 14.40 -3.24 -22.22
N ILE A 162 13.28 -2.76 -22.76
CA ILE A 162 11.94 -2.93 -22.22
C ILE A 162 11.23 -4.14 -22.82
N ASP A 163 10.45 -4.85 -21.98
CA ASP A 163 9.58 -5.96 -22.35
C ASP A 163 8.12 -5.49 -22.30
N PHE A 164 7.68 -4.83 -23.37
CA PHE A 164 6.31 -4.38 -23.50
C PHE A 164 5.75 -4.71 -24.89
N ASP A 165 4.66 -5.48 -24.94
CA ASP A 165 3.96 -5.85 -26.18
C ASP A 165 2.46 -5.52 -26.01
N ASP A 166 2.02 -4.40 -26.60
CA ASP A 166 0.63 -3.91 -26.59
C ASP A 166 -0.39 -4.94 -27.08
N LYS A 167 -0.01 -5.79 -28.05
CA LYS A 167 -0.93 -6.73 -28.69
C LYS A 167 -1.24 -7.93 -27.83
N LYS A 168 -0.41 -8.24 -26.83
CA LYS A 168 -0.58 -9.39 -25.92
C LYS A 168 -1.15 -9.02 -24.55
N ALA A 169 -1.20 -7.75 -24.23
CA ALA A 169 -1.82 -7.26 -22.99
C ALA A 169 -3.34 -7.55 -22.96
N ALA A 170 -3.95 -7.81 -24.12
CA ALA A 170 -5.39 -8.04 -24.29
C ALA A 170 -5.82 -9.51 -24.28
N THR A 171 -4.89 -10.50 -24.25
CA THR A 171 -5.24 -11.93 -24.30
C THR A 171 -4.73 -12.72 -23.10
N THR A 172 -5.66 -13.38 -22.44
CA THR A 172 -5.60 -13.94 -21.08
C THR A 172 -4.78 -15.24 -20.92
N ASP A 173 -4.26 -15.86 -21.98
CA ASP A 173 -3.87 -17.29 -21.96
C ASP A 173 -2.38 -17.61 -21.87
N SER A 174 -1.49 -16.66 -21.59
CA SER A 174 -0.05 -16.94 -21.68
C SER A 174 0.80 -16.53 -20.46
N LEU A 175 0.27 -16.66 -19.24
CA LEU A 175 0.96 -16.26 -18.01
C LEU A 175 2.23 -17.07 -17.68
N PHE A 176 2.42 -18.27 -18.23
CA PHE A 176 3.51 -19.16 -17.86
C PHE A 176 4.64 -19.32 -18.89
N TRP A 177 4.46 -18.91 -20.17
CA TRP A 177 5.41 -19.22 -21.24
C TRP A 177 5.64 -18.07 -22.23
N GLN A 178 5.66 -16.82 -21.78
CA GLN A 178 6.01 -15.71 -22.68
C GLN A 178 7.51 -15.79 -23.02
N LYS A 179 7.80 -16.03 -24.29
CA LYS A 179 9.12 -15.85 -24.86
C LYS A 179 9.45 -14.35 -24.76
N HIS A 180 10.26 -13.98 -23.76
CA HIS A 180 10.70 -12.60 -23.58
C HIS A 180 11.47 -12.16 -24.83
N ASN A 181 11.05 -11.08 -25.46
CA ASN A 181 11.77 -10.47 -26.61
C ASN A 181 12.88 -9.52 -26.13
N THR A 182 13.21 -9.53 -24.85
CA THR A 182 14.29 -8.70 -24.28
C THR A 182 15.66 -9.30 -24.60
N LYS A 183 16.61 -8.42 -24.86
CA LYS A 183 18.00 -8.79 -25.11
C LYS A 183 18.69 -9.29 -23.85
N TYR A 184 18.31 -8.74 -22.69
CA TYR A 184 18.87 -9.05 -21.38
C TYR A 184 17.84 -9.71 -20.48
N SER A 185 18.30 -10.65 -19.65
CA SER A 185 17.40 -11.32 -18.72
C SER A 185 16.89 -10.39 -17.63
N TYR A 186 15.73 -10.73 -17.05
CA TYR A 186 15.25 -10.11 -15.83
C TYR A 186 16.28 -10.20 -14.69
N TYR A 187 17.02 -11.31 -14.60
CA TYR A 187 18.03 -11.52 -13.56
C TYR A 187 19.18 -10.53 -13.67
N ALA A 188 19.65 -10.24 -14.88
CA ALA A 188 20.71 -9.22 -15.09
C ALA A 188 20.21 -7.83 -14.75
N LYS A 189 18.95 -7.49 -15.10
CA LYS A 189 18.32 -6.22 -14.71
C LYS A 189 18.23 -6.08 -13.19
N GLU A 190 17.70 -7.10 -12.51
CA GLU A 190 17.58 -7.13 -11.05
C GLU A 190 18.96 -7.02 -10.36
N GLY A 191 19.95 -7.76 -10.83
CA GLY A 191 21.28 -7.75 -10.25
C GLY A 191 21.97 -6.40 -10.37
N LEU A 192 21.90 -5.75 -11.54
CA LEU A 192 22.47 -4.41 -11.76
C LEU A 192 21.77 -3.34 -10.92
N PHE A 193 20.45 -3.39 -10.80
CA PHE A 193 19.72 -2.43 -9.97
C PHE A 193 19.96 -2.66 -8.47
N LEU A 194 20.09 -3.92 -8.06
CA LEU A 194 20.54 -4.23 -6.71
C LEU A 194 21.94 -3.67 -6.44
N THR A 195 22.84 -3.71 -7.42
CA THR A 195 24.16 -3.11 -7.30
C THR A 195 24.09 -1.60 -7.07
N LEU A 196 23.16 -0.88 -7.72
CA LEU A 196 22.93 0.54 -7.41
C LEU A 196 22.53 0.74 -5.93
N VAL A 197 21.63 -0.09 -5.42
CA VAL A 197 21.25 -0.04 -4.00
C VAL A 197 22.46 -0.26 -3.10
N LEU A 198 23.25 -1.30 -3.37
CA LEU A 198 24.40 -1.65 -2.55
C LEU A 198 25.51 -0.58 -2.57
N LEU A 199 25.75 0.03 -3.73
CA LEU A 199 26.69 1.17 -3.87
C LEU A 199 26.21 2.38 -3.07
N ALA A 200 24.91 2.72 -3.13
CA ALA A 200 24.34 3.79 -2.33
C ALA A 200 24.48 3.55 -0.83
N LEU A 201 24.23 2.31 -0.37
CA LEU A 201 24.37 1.94 1.04
C LEU A 201 25.82 1.96 1.54
N ARG A 202 26.79 1.89 0.65
CA ARG A 202 28.23 1.94 0.95
C ARG A 202 28.89 3.29 0.68
N GLY A 203 28.07 4.30 0.36
CA GLY A 203 28.56 5.66 0.08
C GLY A 203 29.39 6.29 1.22
N ASN A 204 29.26 5.82 2.45
CA ASN A 204 30.10 6.23 3.57
C ASN A 204 31.58 5.83 3.41
N LYS A 205 31.89 4.81 2.61
CA LYS A 205 33.27 4.39 2.29
C LYS A 205 33.87 5.19 1.13
N ASN A 206 33.02 5.68 0.21
CA ASN A 206 33.44 6.47 -0.93
C ASN A 206 32.37 7.54 -1.24
N ALA A 207 32.66 8.80 -0.92
CA ALA A 207 31.72 9.91 -1.05
C ALA A 207 31.22 10.17 -2.49
N GLN A 208 31.90 9.66 -3.52
CA GLN A 208 31.50 9.81 -4.92
C GLN A 208 30.36 8.86 -5.31
N LEU A 209 30.13 7.78 -4.57
CA LEU A 209 29.16 6.74 -4.95
C LEU A 209 27.72 7.21 -4.85
N ILE A 210 27.34 7.94 -3.80
CA ILE A 210 25.97 8.43 -3.65
C ILE A 210 25.59 9.37 -4.79
N PRO A 211 26.36 10.45 -5.10
CA PRO A 211 26.06 11.31 -6.23
C PRO A 211 26.03 10.58 -7.57
N TRP A 212 26.93 9.61 -7.77
CA TRP A 212 26.96 8.80 -9.00
C TRP A 212 25.70 7.93 -9.13
N VAL A 213 25.25 7.29 -8.05
CA VAL A 213 24.00 6.49 -8.04
C VAL A 213 22.79 7.41 -8.28
N ASP A 214 22.75 8.56 -7.63
CA ASP A 214 21.65 9.54 -7.80
C ASP A 214 21.54 10.01 -9.25
N GLU A 215 22.68 10.32 -9.89
CA GLU A 215 22.72 10.70 -11.30
C GLU A 215 22.26 9.55 -12.21
N LYS A 216 22.71 8.32 -11.91
CA LYS A 216 22.35 7.14 -12.70
C LYS A 216 20.85 6.82 -12.56
N VAL A 217 20.29 6.84 -11.36
CA VAL A 217 18.85 6.63 -11.13
C VAL A 217 18.03 7.73 -11.82
N ARG A 218 18.49 8.98 -11.76
CA ARG A 218 17.84 10.10 -12.47
C ARG A 218 17.83 9.88 -13.98
N ALA A 219 18.96 9.45 -14.55
CA ALA A 219 19.06 9.16 -15.99
C ALA A 219 18.10 8.03 -16.39
N ILE A 220 18.04 6.95 -15.61
CA ILE A 220 17.12 5.83 -15.85
C ILE A 220 15.65 6.29 -15.79
N LEU A 221 15.27 7.04 -14.75
CA LEU A 221 13.90 7.51 -14.58
C LEU A 221 13.50 8.58 -15.61
N ASN A 222 14.44 9.24 -16.25
CA ASN A 222 14.17 10.22 -17.33
C ASN A 222 13.84 9.57 -18.68
N THR A 223 14.07 8.26 -18.84
CA THR A 223 13.69 7.49 -20.04
C THR A 223 12.17 7.22 -20.13
N ASN A 224 11.41 8.08 -19.78
CA ASN A 224 10.06 8.21 -19.28
C ASN A 224 9.01 7.96 -20.37
N THR A 225 8.75 6.70 -20.73
CA THR A 225 7.55 6.32 -21.48
C THR A 225 6.64 5.46 -20.62
N LEU A 226 5.34 5.42 -20.94
CA LEU A 226 4.36 4.61 -20.24
C LEU A 226 4.74 3.12 -20.29
N GLU A 227 5.23 2.64 -21.46
CA GLU A 227 5.69 1.27 -21.67
C GLU A 227 6.86 0.93 -20.77
N TRP A 228 7.78 1.88 -20.59
CA TRP A 228 8.91 1.72 -19.68
C TRP A 228 8.41 1.49 -18.25
N TRP A 229 7.51 2.34 -17.75
CA TRP A 229 6.94 2.19 -16.41
C TRP A 229 6.25 0.85 -16.22
N PHE A 230 5.42 0.41 -17.17
CA PHE A 230 4.77 -0.90 -17.10
C PHE A 230 5.78 -2.06 -17.10
N SER A 231 6.79 -2.03 -17.96
CA SER A 231 7.83 -3.06 -18.02
C SER A 231 8.56 -3.20 -16.68
N TYR A 232 8.91 -2.08 -16.05
CA TYR A 232 9.66 -2.08 -14.79
C TYR A 232 8.77 -2.38 -13.57
N CYS A 233 7.53 -1.98 -13.58
CA CYS A 233 6.55 -2.39 -12.56
C CYS A 233 6.25 -3.88 -12.62
N LYS A 234 6.06 -4.45 -13.81
CA LYS A 234 5.79 -5.89 -14.01
C LYS A 234 6.75 -6.80 -13.24
N HIS A 235 8.01 -6.41 -13.15
CA HIS A 235 9.07 -7.17 -12.50
C HIS A 235 9.49 -6.60 -11.13
N ASN A 236 8.78 -5.62 -10.61
CA ASN A 236 9.10 -4.93 -9.35
C ASN A 236 10.52 -4.31 -9.31
N LEU A 237 11.07 -3.92 -10.46
CA LEU A 237 12.38 -3.28 -10.54
C LEU A 237 12.34 -1.84 -10.04
N ILE A 238 11.17 -1.22 -10.05
CA ILE A 238 10.91 0.13 -9.52
C ILE A 238 11.30 0.25 -8.05
N SER A 239 11.02 -0.77 -7.23
CA SER A 239 11.39 -0.76 -5.80
C SER A 239 12.90 -0.67 -5.59
N LEU A 240 13.71 -1.29 -6.46
CA LEU A 240 15.16 -1.20 -6.37
C LEU A 240 15.68 0.20 -6.72
N LEU A 241 15.08 0.87 -7.71
CA LEU A 241 15.43 2.25 -8.04
C LEU A 241 15.04 3.21 -6.92
N ALA A 242 13.86 3.01 -6.33
CA ALA A 242 13.39 3.78 -5.18
C ALA A 242 14.31 3.60 -3.96
N GLU A 243 14.79 2.38 -3.72
CA GLU A 243 15.71 2.07 -2.62
C GLU A 243 17.13 2.59 -2.88
N ALA A 244 17.59 2.56 -4.13
CA ALA A 244 18.92 3.07 -4.51
C ALA A 244 19.03 4.59 -4.27
N SER A 245 18.04 5.35 -4.70
CA SER A 245 18.02 6.82 -4.57
C SER A 245 16.64 7.35 -4.21
N PRO A 246 16.26 7.31 -2.91
CA PRO A 246 14.94 7.71 -2.44
C PRO A 246 14.54 9.13 -2.86
N GLN A 247 15.44 10.09 -2.67
CA GLN A 247 15.14 11.49 -2.94
C GLN A 247 14.94 11.78 -4.43
N VAL A 248 15.76 11.16 -5.29
CA VAL A 248 15.63 11.30 -6.75
C VAL A 248 14.33 10.64 -7.22
N PHE A 249 14.00 9.46 -6.68
CA PHE A 249 12.77 8.76 -7.01
C PHE A 249 11.52 9.57 -6.62
N ILE A 250 11.45 10.04 -5.36
CA ILE A 250 10.34 10.87 -4.88
C ILE A 250 10.22 12.15 -5.73
N GLN A 251 11.35 12.84 -6.00
CA GLN A 251 11.33 14.05 -6.81
C GLN A 251 10.77 13.78 -8.22
N LYS A 252 11.17 12.67 -8.84
CA LYS A 252 10.70 12.33 -10.19
C LYS A 252 9.21 12.05 -10.22
N ILE A 253 8.68 11.30 -9.23
CA ILE A 253 7.24 11.02 -9.12
C ILE A 253 6.46 12.31 -8.84
N GLU A 254 6.97 13.16 -7.95
CA GLU A 254 6.34 14.43 -7.58
C GLU A 254 6.26 15.37 -8.80
N ASP A 255 7.38 15.58 -9.51
CA ASP A 255 7.43 16.43 -10.71
C ASP A 255 6.49 15.91 -11.80
N ASP A 256 6.43 14.59 -12.01
CA ASP A 256 5.54 13.99 -13.00
C ASP A 256 4.08 14.18 -12.59
N VAL A 257 3.71 13.81 -11.35
CA VAL A 257 2.32 13.90 -10.87
C VAL A 257 1.79 15.34 -10.87
N MET A 258 2.65 16.34 -10.67
CA MET A 258 2.27 17.76 -10.71
C MET A 258 2.25 18.33 -12.14
N SER A 259 2.73 17.59 -13.12
CA SER A 259 2.73 18.05 -14.52
C SER A 259 1.38 17.85 -15.21
N ASP A 260 1.09 18.69 -16.20
CA ASP A 260 -0.13 18.57 -17.03
C ASP A 260 -0.15 17.28 -17.86
N ASN A 261 1.04 16.80 -18.29
CA ASN A 261 1.23 15.59 -19.09
C ASN A 261 1.84 14.46 -18.27
N SER A 262 1.25 14.14 -17.12
CA SER A 262 1.75 13.13 -16.20
C SER A 262 1.57 11.72 -16.76
N ILE A 263 2.68 11.02 -16.93
CA ILE A 263 2.72 9.59 -17.30
C ILE A 263 2.23 8.73 -16.14
N ILE A 264 2.58 9.09 -14.91
CA ILE A 264 2.12 8.38 -13.72
C ILE A 264 0.60 8.49 -13.57
N ARG A 265 0.01 9.70 -13.70
CA ARG A 265 -1.45 9.84 -13.69
C ARG A 265 -2.13 9.02 -14.79
N GLU A 266 -1.54 8.99 -15.99
CA GLU A 266 -2.07 8.20 -17.10
C GLU A 266 -1.99 6.70 -16.81
N MET A 267 -0.88 6.22 -16.24
CA MET A 267 -0.73 4.82 -15.80
C MET A 267 -1.84 4.41 -14.81
N PHE A 268 -2.28 5.31 -13.92
CA PHE A 268 -3.39 5.06 -13.00
C PHE A 268 -4.77 5.11 -13.69
N ARG A 269 -4.90 5.78 -14.83
CA ARG A 269 -6.15 5.83 -15.62
C ARG A 269 -6.32 4.63 -16.53
N ILE A 270 -5.23 4.08 -17.05
CA ILE A 270 -5.26 2.95 -17.96
C ILE A 270 -5.50 1.66 -17.17
N ASN A 271 -6.58 0.96 -17.54
CA ASN A 271 -6.93 -0.35 -17.01
C ASN A 271 -6.21 -1.44 -17.78
N PHE A 272 -5.01 -1.82 -17.39
CA PHE A 272 -4.46 -3.11 -17.80
C PHE A 272 -5.02 -4.18 -16.86
N GLU A 273 -6.11 -4.81 -17.28
CA GLU A 273 -6.70 -5.97 -16.62
C GLU A 273 -5.83 -7.20 -16.90
N HIS A 274 -4.95 -7.54 -15.99
CA HIS A 274 -4.48 -8.90 -15.89
C HIS A 274 -5.46 -9.64 -14.97
N THR A 275 -6.37 -10.38 -15.58
CA THR A 275 -7.19 -11.37 -14.87
C THR A 275 -6.28 -12.49 -14.43
N SER A 276 -5.81 -12.46 -13.19
CA SER A 276 -5.25 -13.63 -12.52
C SER A 276 -6.36 -14.37 -11.80
N LEU A 277 -6.22 -15.70 -11.64
CA LEU A 277 -7.10 -16.52 -10.80
C LEU A 277 -7.20 -16.02 -9.34
N TRP A 278 -6.33 -15.09 -8.94
CA TRP A 278 -6.20 -14.52 -7.60
C TRP A 278 -6.59 -13.04 -7.51
N GLY A 279 -7.23 -12.48 -8.52
CA GLY A 279 -7.68 -11.09 -8.58
C GLY A 279 -6.90 -10.22 -9.58
N ASN A 280 -7.44 -9.05 -9.88
CA ASN A 280 -6.85 -8.07 -10.80
C ASN A 280 -5.67 -7.38 -10.14
N SER A 281 -4.44 -7.64 -10.59
CA SER A 281 -3.25 -6.90 -10.17
C SER A 281 -3.00 -5.74 -11.14
N SER A 282 -2.90 -4.52 -10.61
CA SER A 282 -2.50 -3.37 -11.41
C SER A 282 -0.99 -3.13 -11.31
N HIS A 283 -0.33 -2.86 -12.43
CA HIS A 283 1.11 -2.61 -12.44
C HIS A 283 1.50 -1.38 -11.58
N TYR A 284 0.64 -0.38 -11.48
CA TYR A 284 0.91 0.78 -10.63
C TYR A 284 1.02 0.45 -9.13
N GLY A 285 0.52 -0.71 -8.70
CA GLY A 285 0.65 -1.18 -7.31
C GLY A 285 2.11 -1.23 -6.84
N TYR A 286 3.06 -1.47 -7.73
CA TYR A 286 4.49 -1.46 -7.38
C TYR A 286 5.03 -0.05 -7.14
N VAL A 287 4.48 0.98 -7.82
CA VAL A 287 4.81 2.39 -7.53
C VAL A 287 4.27 2.77 -6.15
N LEU A 288 3.02 2.38 -5.84
CA LEU A 288 2.43 2.60 -4.52
C LEU A 288 3.23 1.90 -3.42
N SER A 289 3.63 0.66 -3.65
CA SER A 289 4.44 -0.11 -2.70
C SER A 289 5.79 0.57 -2.44
N ALA A 290 6.45 1.09 -3.48
CA ALA A 290 7.70 1.82 -3.32
C ALA A 290 7.51 3.13 -2.53
N LEU A 291 6.41 3.86 -2.75
CA LEU A 291 6.07 5.06 -1.97
C LEU A 291 5.73 4.71 -0.52
N GLU A 292 4.97 3.63 -0.27
CA GLU A 292 4.66 3.14 1.08
C GLU A 292 5.96 2.80 1.84
N ASP A 293 6.90 2.12 1.20
CA ASP A 293 8.19 1.76 1.79
C ASP A 293 9.06 3.00 2.08
N LEU A 294 9.08 3.99 1.19
CA LEU A 294 9.82 5.24 1.38
C LEU A 294 9.22 6.15 2.47
N ALA A 295 7.90 6.05 2.71
CA ALA A 295 7.22 6.77 3.79
C ALA A 295 7.66 6.29 5.19
N TRP A 296 8.40 5.19 5.28
CA TRP A 296 9.05 4.74 6.51
C TRP A 296 9.93 5.84 7.12
N SER A 297 10.71 6.56 6.30
CA SER A 297 11.47 7.71 6.76
C SER A 297 10.57 8.92 6.98
N ALA A 298 10.58 9.48 8.21
CA ALA A 298 9.76 10.63 8.57
C ALA A 298 10.00 11.86 7.66
N GLU A 299 11.22 12.04 7.16
CA GLU A 299 11.59 13.13 6.24
C GLU A 299 10.85 13.08 4.90
N ASN A 300 10.43 11.89 4.47
CA ASN A 300 9.74 11.70 3.19
C ASN A 300 8.21 11.81 3.32
N LEU A 301 7.67 11.74 4.54
CA LEU A 301 6.24 11.58 4.79
C LEU A 301 5.40 12.67 4.13
N SER A 302 5.81 13.93 4.25
CA SER A 302 5.05 15.06 3.69
C SER A 302 4.94 15.00 2.17
N ARG A 303 6.07 14.77 1.48
CA ARG A 303 6.11 14.69 0.02
C ARG A 303 5.31 13.51 -0.51
N ILE A 304 5.48 12.34 0.10
CA ILE A 304 4.75 11.12 -0.28
C ILE A 304 3.25 11.27 -0.03
N SER A 305 2.87 11.86 1.10
CA SER A 305 1.45 12.12 1.39
C SER A 305 0.83 13.02 0.33
N ARG A 306 1.50 14.09 -0.09
CA ARG A 306 1.03 14.97 -1.14
C ARG A 306 0.85 14.24 -2.47
N ILE A 307 1.84 13.46 -2.90
CA ILE A 307 1.75 12.61 -4.09
C ILE A 307 0.52 11.67 -4.04
N LEU A 308 0.33 11.00 -2.90
CA LEU A 308 -0.77 10.06 -2.73
C LEU A 308 -2.14 10.75 -2.68
N PHE A 309 -2.25 11.95 -2.09
CA PHE A 309 -3.48 12.74 -2.12
C PHE A 309 -3.82 13.18 -3.54
N GLU A 310 -2.84 13.67 -4.31
CA GLU A 310 -3.00 14.01 -5.73
C GLU A 310 -3.48 12.82 -6.56
N LEU A 311 -2.84 11.67 -6.42
CA LEU A 311 -3.25 10.46 -7.12
C LEU A 311 -4.64 9.97 -6.67
N SER A 312 -5.02 10.19 -5.41
CA SER A 312 -6.35 9.85 -4.88
C SER A 312 -7.45 10.69 -5.52
N SER A 313 -7.15 11.91 -5.97
CA SER A 313 -8.10 12.81 -6.63
C SER A 313 -8.57 12.30 -8.01
N LEU A 314 -7.81 11.39 -8.64
CA LEU A 314 -8.15 10.80 -9.93
C LEU A 314 -9.36 9.85 -9.89
N GLY A 315 -9.91 9.57 -8.71
CA GLY A 315 -11.10 8.76 -8.51
C GLY A 315 -10.85 7.27 -8.35
N LYS A 316 -11.87 6.56 -7.84
CA LYS A 316 -11.86 5.09 -7.71
C LYS A 316 -12.32 4.43 -9.00
N LYS A 317 -11.52 3.52 -9.57
CA LYS A 317 -12.03 2.52 -10.50
C LYS A 317 -12.43 1.27 -9.72
N LYS A 318 -13.65 0.76 -9.93
CA LYS A 318 -14.15 -0.47 -9.26
C LYS A 318 -13.30 -1.67 -9.70
N GLY A 319 -12.85 -2.47 -8.75
CA GLY A 319 -12.31 -3.80 -9.03
C GLY A 319 -10.78 -3.95 -8.97
N TYR A 320 -10.01 -2.96 -8.53
CA TYR A 320 -8.54 -3.06 -8.43
C TYR A 320 -8.07 -3.16 -6.99
N ALA A 321 -7.17 -4.10 -6.73
CA ALA A 321 -6.45 -4.19 -5.47
C ALA A 321 -5.44 -3.03 -5.37
N GLY A 322 -5.50 -2.30 -4.29
CA GLY A 322 -4.62 -1.16 -3.98
C GLY A 322 -5.04 0.13 -4.72
N ASN A 323 -5.17 1.19 -3.98
CA ASN A 323 -5.34 2.52 -4.54
C ASN A 323 -4.55 3.53 -3.69
N PRO A 324 -4.21 4.71 -4.22
CA PRO A 324 -3.40 5.70 -3.49
C PRO A 324 -3.98 6.07 -2.11
N PHE A 325 -5.28 6.12 -1.98
CA PHE A 325 -5.94 6.40 -0.71
C PHE A 325 -5.77 5.26 0.31
N GLU A 326 -5.78 4.00 -0.13
CA GLU A 326 -5.48 2.87 0.75
C GLU A 326 -4.02 2.89 1.22
N SER A 327 -3.08 3.36 0.38
CA SER A 327 -1.69 3.59 0.79
C SER A 327 -1.60 4.64 1.90
N LEU A 328 -2.36 5.74 1.80
CA LEU A 328 -2.47 6.71 2.91
C LEU A 328 -3.01 6.05 4.18
N CYS A 329 -4.09 5.28 4.09
CA CYS A 329 -4.63 4.57 5.25
C CYS A 329 -3.61 3.63 5.90
N LYS A 330 -2.76 2.97 5.10
CA LYS A 330 -1.69 2.10 5.63
C LYS A 330 -0.57 2.90 6.29
N ILE A 331 -0.12 4.01 5.69
CA ILE A 331 0.95 4.85 6.21
C ILE A 331 0.55 5.47 7.54
N TYR A 332 -0.66 6.02 7.62
CA TYR A 332 -1.19 6.70 8.79
C TYR A 332 -1.87 5.78 9.82
N CYS A 333 -1.79 4.46 9.63
CA CYS A 333 -2.31 3.47 10.57
C CYS A 333 -1.56 3.52 11.91
N PHE A 334 -2.00 4.34 12.84
CA PHE A 334 -1.26 4.61 14.09
C PHE A 334 -1.24 3.44 15.08
N TRP A 335 -2.06 2.42 14.93
CA TRP A 335 -1.97 1.18 15.73
C TRP A 335 -0.99 0.15 15.16
N MET A 336 -0.59 0.32 13.89
CA MET A 336 0.43 -0.47 13.20
C MET A 336 1.25 0.46 12.29
N PRO A 337 2.06 1.36 12.86
CA PRO A 337 2.69 2.44 12.10
C PRO A 337 3.63 1.90 11.03
N LYS A 338 3.47 2.41 9.81
CA LYS A 338 4.36 2.18 8.67
C LYS A 338 5.25 3.39 8.39
N THR A 339 5.49 4.19 9.40
CA THR A 339 6.40 5.32 9.36
C THR A 339 7.07 5.50 10.72
N LYS A 340 8.30 6.00 10.73
CA LYS A 340 9.02 6.42 11.94
C LYS A 340 8.62 7.81 12.42
N ALA A 341 7.79 8.52 11.68
CA ALA A 341 7.28 9.80 12.09
C ALA A 341 6.52 9.67 13.44
N THR A 342 6.69 10.66 14.30
CA THR A 342 5.90 10.73 15.53
C THR A 342 4.43 11.03 15.21
N ILE A 343 3.54 10.80 16.17
CA ILE A 343 2.12 11.12 16.02
C ILE A 343 1.95 12.61 15.68
N GLU A 344 2.69 13.49 16.36
CA GLU A 344 2.65 14.92 16.13
C GLU A 344 3.10 15.28 14.71
N GLN A 345 4.17 14.66 14.21
CA GLN A 345 4.65 14.85 12.83
C GLN A 345 3.60 14.38 11.81
N CYS A 346 2.97 13.23 12.03
CA CYS A 346 1.90 12.73 11.18
C CYS A 346 0.73 13.75 11.10
N PHE A 347 0.29 14.27 12.24
CA PHE A 347 -0.81 15.25 12.26
C PHE A 347 -0.42 16.61 11.70
N MET A 348 0.82 17.09 11.92
CA MET A 348 1.32 18.30 11.23
C MET A 348 1.26 18.17 9.70
N VAL A 349 1.66 17.01 9.17
CA VAL A 349 1.56 16.76 7.73
C VAL A 349 0.11 16.75 7.28
N LEU A 350 -0.80 16.04 7.98
CA LEU A 350 -2.22 16.02 7.64
C LEU A 350 -2.87 17.41 7.71
N GLU A 351 -2.54 18.22 8.71
CA GLU A 351 -3.03 19.59 8.83
C GLU A 351 -2.58 20.46 7.66
N SER A 352 -1.34 20.30 7.18
CA SER A 352 -0.84 21.03 6.02
C SER A 352 -1.57 20.65 4.71
N MET A 353 -2.22 19.48 4.66
CA MET A 353 -2.96 18.98 3.49
C MET A 353 -4.45 19.35 3.51
N VAL A 354 -4.98 19.84 4.64
CA VAL A 354 -6.42 20.09 4.79
C VAL A 354 -6.94 21.13 3.79
N GLU A 355 -6.20 22.21 3.53
CA GLU A 355 -6.66 23.27 2.65
C GLU A 355 -6.89 22.77 1.23
N GLU A 356 -5.99 21.94 0.72
CA GLU A 356 -5.97 21.47 -0.65
C GLU A 356 -6.77 20.16 -0.84
N PHE A 357 -6.70 19.24 0.15
CA PHE A 357 -7.26 17.88 0.06
C PHE A 357 -8.31 17.57 1.13
N ARG A 358 -9.04 18.57 1.60
CA ARG A 358 -10.00 18.43 2.71
C ARG A 358 -10.90 17.18 2.64
N PRO A 359 -11.57 16.84 1.52
CA PRO A 359 -12.43 15.66 1.47
C PRO A 359 -11.68 14.34 1.72
N PHE A 360 -10.44 14.27 1.26
CA PHE A 360 -9.59 13.08 1.43
C PHE A 360 -9.04 12.97 2.84
N VAL A 361 -8.65 14.09 3.47
CA VAL A 361 -8.21 14.13 4.86
C VAL A 361 -9.35 13.69 5.78
N PHE A 362 -10.56 14.21 5.58
CA PHE A 362 -11.74 13.75 6.33
C PHE A 362 -12.01 12.26 6.17
N ARG A 363 -11.94 11.76 4.94
CA ARG A 363 -12.11 10.35 4.66
C ARG A 363 -11.01 9.50 5.32
N LEU A 364 -9.77 9.99 5.37
CA LEU A 364 -8.66 9.31 6.05
C LEU A 364 -8.91 9.28 7.56
N CYS A 365 -9.29 10.39 8.18
CA CYS A 365 -9.64 10.44 9.60
C CYS A 365 -10.79 9.47 9.94
N ARG A 366 -11.82 9.37 9.08
CA ARG A 366 -12.89 8.37 9.23
C ARG A 366 -12.34 6.94 9.23
N CYS A 367 -11.40 6.62 8.31
CA CYS A 367 -10.75 5.31 8.29
C CYS A 367 -9.96 5.05 9.58
N LEU A 368 -9.27 6.05 10.09
CA LEU A 368 -8.46 5.94 11.31
C LEU A 368 -9.31 5.81 12.57
N VAL A 369 -10.50 6.39 12.62
CA VAL A 369 -11.44 6.22 13.75
C VAL A 369 -12.05 4.82 13.76
N ASN A 370 -12.34 4.24 12.59
CA ASN A 370 -12.96 2.92 12.45
C ASN A 370 -11.91 1.80 12.41
N TYR A 371 -10.98 1.79 13.34
CA TYR A 371 -9.83 0.88 13.37
C TYR A 371 -10.21 -0.59 13.55
N SER A 372 -11.30 -0.91 14.25
CA SER A 372 -11.75 -2.28 14.53
C SER A 372 -12.18 -3.05 13.27
N HIS A 373 -12.57 -2.35 12.21
CA HIS A 373 -13.01 -2.94 10.94
C HIS A 373 -11.90 -3.05 9.90
N GLN A 374 -10.66 -2.68 10.26
CA GLN A 374 -9.53 -2.72 9.32
C GLN A 374 -8.58 -3.87 9.65
N SER A 375 -8.69 -4.98 8.89
CA SER A 375 -7.65 -6.00 8.85
C SER A 375 -6.47 -5.46 8.04
N GLN A 376 -5.43 -5.00 8.70
CA GLN A 376 -4.17 -4.66 8.03
C GLN A 376 -3.23 -5.85 8.07
N SER A 377 -2.71 -6.24 6.91
CA SER A 377 -1.65 -7.22 6.83
C SER A 377 -0.37 -6.64 7.45
N ILE A 378 0.21 -7.34 8.42
CA ILE A 378 1.50 -7.03 9.06
C ILE A 378 2.65 -7.05 8.03
N ASN A 379 2.42 -7.56 6.83
CA ASN A 379 3.41 -7.73 5.77
C ASN A 379 3.80 -6.43 5.02
N GLY A 380 3.92 -5.32 5.72
CA GLY A 380 4.64 -4.16 5.21
C GLY A 380 6.12 -4.53 5.07
N ARG A 381 6.56 -4.87 3.86
CA ARG A 381 7.99 -5.00 3.58
C ARG A 381 8.60 -3.61 3.70
N ILE A 382 9.31 -3.40 4.79
CA ILE A 382 10.31 -2.34 4.85
C ILE A 382 11.34 -2.62 3.75
N MET A 383 11.84 -1.59 3.08
CA MET A 383 12.86 -1.72 2.04
C MET A 383 13.95 -2.68 2.49
N ARG A 384 14.18 -3.73 1.68
CA ARG A 384 14.93 -4.92 2.08
C ARG A 384 16.35 -4.63 2.54
N TRP A 385 17.00 -3.60 1.96
CA TRP A 385 18.40 -3.33 2.19
C TRP A 385 18.66 -2.05 2.98
N ARG A 386 17.86 -1.02 2.75
CA ARG A 386 18.05 0.30 3.37
C ARG A 386 17.53 0.37 4.80
N TYR A 387 16.37 -0.19 5.07
CA TYR A 387 15.70 -0.13 6.38
C TYR A 387 15.59 -1.50 7.04
N PHE A 388 16.35 -2.48 6.54
CA PHE A 388 16.33 -3.82 7.07
C PHE A 388 16.85 -3.85 8.52
N GLY A 389 16.12 -4.54 9.39
CA GLY A 389 16.48 -4.64 10.81
C GLY A 389 16.02 -3.47 11.66
N GLU A 390 15.33 -2.50 11.10
CA GLU A 390 14.62 -1.49 11.87
C GLU A 390 13.34 -2.09 12.44
N ASP A 391 13.23 -2.13 13.77
CA ASP A 391 12.07 -2.71 14.43
C ASP A 391 10.83 -1.84 14.21
N VAL A 392 9.72 -2.48 13.86
CA VAL A 392 8.40 -1.83 13.89
C VAL A 392 8.12 -1.47 15.34
N LYS A 393 7.92 -0.16 15.60
CA LYS A 393 7.62 0.34 16.92
C LYS A 393 6.32 -0.29 17.42
N THR A 394 6.35 -0.94 18.58
CA THR A 394 5.13 -1.32 19.30
C THR A 394 4.46 -0.07 19.84
N VAL A 395 3.20 0.11 19.50
CA VAL A 395 2.40 1.25 19.95
C VAL A 395 1.82 0.95 21.33
N THR A 396 2.03 1.85 22.28
CA THR A 396 1.39 1.78 23.58
C THR A 396 -0.07 2.22 23.51
N MET A 397 -0.88 1.82 24.51
CA MET A 397 -2.27 2.26 24.59
C MET A 397 -2.39 3.79 24.71
N ASP A 398 -1.46 4.45 25.40
CA ASP A 398 -1.48 5.91 25.55
C ASP A 398 -1.18 6.61 24.23
N GLU A 399 -0.21 6.10 23.45
CA GLU A 399 0.07 6.61 22.09
C GLU A 399 -1.14 6.41 21.16
N PHE A 400 -1.77 5.25 21.25
CA PHE A 400 -2.99 4.97 20.48
C PHE A 400 -4.12 5.96 20.82
N LEU A 401 -4.42 6.15 22.11
CA LEU A 401 -5.47 7.08 22.54
C LEU A 401 -5.13 8.53 22.20
N THR A 402 -3.86 8.91 22.26
CA THR A 402 -3.37 10.23 21.83
C THR A 402 -3.64 10.46 20.35
N ALA A 403 -3.29 9.49 19.49
CA ALA A 403 -3.53 9.57 18.07
C ALA A 403 -5.04 9.62 17.73
N LEU A 404 -5.83 8.78 18.40
CA LEU A 404 -7.27 8.75 18.24
C LEU A 404 -7.93 10.09 18.63
N THR A 405 -7.50 10.68 19.76
CA THR A 405 -7.95 12.00 20.21
C THR A 405 -7.58 13.09 19.20
N ALA A 406 -6.34 13.08 18.69
CA ALA A 406 -5.90 14.03 17.67
C ALA A 406 -6.72 13.90 16.38
N THR A 407 -7.06 12.66 15.95
CA THR A 407 -7.91 12.40 14.78
C THR A 407 -9.30 13.01 14.94
N VAL A 408 -9.94 12.79 16.09
CA VAL A 408 -11.28 13.34 16.39
C VAL A 408 -11.25 14.87 16.39
N ARG A 409 -10.26 15.46 17.05
CA ARG A 409 -10.13 16.93 17.09
C ARG A 409 -9.84 17.53 15.73
N MET A 410 -9.08 16.83 14.87
CA MET A 410 -8.86 17.24 13.48
C MET A 410 -10.18 17.25 12.68
N LEU A 411 -11.03 16.24 12.83
CA LEU A 411 -12.37 16.23 12.24
C LEU A 411 -13.19 17.44 12.68
N ILE A 412 -13.28 17.68 14.00
CA ILE A 412 -14.07 18.77 14.57
C ILE A 412 -13.56 20.13 14.07
N LYS A 413 -12.24 20.37 14.17
CA LYS A 413 -11.61 21.66 13.81
C LYS A 413 -11.81 22.03 12.33
N ASN A 414 -11.80 21.03 11.44
CA ASN A 414 -11.78 21.22 10.00
C ASN A 414 -13.10 20.83 9.31
N CYS A 415 -14.17 20.58 10.07
CA CYS A 415 -15.49 20.30 9.52
C CYS A 415 -16.04 21.54 8.78
N ASP A 416 -16.36 21.38 7.48
CA ASP A 416 -16.97 22.42 6.65
C ASP A 416 -18.49 22.31 6.58
N TYR A 417 -19.07 21.38 7.33
CA TYR A 417 -20.50 21.07 7.33
C TYR A 417 -21.09 20.73 5.95
N SER A 418 -20.24 20.34 4.99
CA SER A 418 -20.70 19.67 3.76
C SER A 418 -21.40 18.36 4.09
N ASN A 419 -22.19 17.83 3.16
CA ASN A 419 -22.94 16.59 3.41
C ASN A 419 -22.01 15.43 3.80
N ASP A 420 -20.89 15.29 3.12
CA ASP A 420 -19.93 14.20 3.39
C ASP A 420 -19.21 14.38 4.74
N ALA A 421 -18.85 15.63 5.10
CA ALA A 421 -18.21 15.92 6.38
C ALA A 421 -19.16 15.67 7.56
N ILE A 422 -20.43 16.08 7.43
CA ILE A 422 -21.44 15.88 8.47
C ILE A 422 -21.77 14.38 8.64
N GLU A 423 -21.86 13.63 7.55
CA GLU A 423 -22.07 12.17 7.61
C GLU A 423 -20.90 11.48 8.31
N CYS A 424 -19.66 11.89 8.02
CA CYS A 424 -18.47 11.42 8.71
C CYS A 424 -18.50 11.75 10.22
N MET A 425 -18.88 12.96 10.58
CA MET A 425 -19.03 13.39 11.98
C MET A 425 -20.11 12.58 12.71
N LEU A 426 -21.26 12.33 12.08
CA LEU A 426 -22.33 11.52 12.66
C LEU A 426 -21.88 10.07 12.88
N GLU A 427 -21.17 9.48 11.93
CA GLU A 427 -20.61 8.13 12.09
C GLU A 427 -19.61 8.08 13.24
N THR A 428 -18.74 9.09 13.37
CA THR A 428 -17.78 9.20 14.48
C THR A 428 -18.48 9.40 15.82
N ALA A 429 -19.52 10.24 15.87
CA ALA A 429 -20.31 10.50 17.08
C ALA A 429 -21.06 9.28 17.61
N THR A 430 -21.25 8.26 16.77
CA THR A 430 -21.98 7.02 17.07
C THR A 430 -21.15 5.76 16.90
N ALA A 431 -19.81 5.88 16.80
CA ALA A 431 -18.90 4.74 16.65
C ALA A 431 -18.75 3.99 17.99
N PRO A 432 -19.21 2.72 18.11
CA PRO A 432 -19.19 1.99 19.39
C PRO A 432 -17.78 1.80 19.95
N ASP A 433 -16.79 1.64 19.05
CA ASP A 433 -15.40 1.39 19.41
C ASP A 433 -14.65 2.65 19.85
N LEU A 434 -15.23 3.84 19.61
CA LEU A 434 -14.63 5.10 20.05
C LEU A 434 -14.91 5.33 21.55
N PRO A 435 -13.92 5.76 22.36
CA PRO A 435 -14.14 6.14 23.75
C PRO A 435 -15.29 7.14 23.93
N ALA A 436 -16.15 6.92 24.95
CA ALA A 436 -17.36 7.70 25.16
C ALA A 436 -17.11 9.23 25.24
N HIS A 437 -16.00 9.65 25.87
CA HIS A 437 -15.67 11.07 25.98
C HIS A 437 -15.36 11.70 24.61
N LEU A 438 -14.73 10.95 23.67
CA LEU A 438 -14.47 11.44 22.33
C LEU A 438 -15.74 11.48 21.48
N ARG A 439 -16.62 10.47 21.59
CA ARG A 439 -17.95 10.55 20.98
C ARG A 439 -18.70 11.79 21.44
N LYS A 440 -18.61 12.11 22.76
CA LYS A 440 -19.25 13.29 23.34
C LYS A 440 -18.68 14.58 22.77
N GLU A 441 -17.35 14.71 22.60
CA GLU A 441 -16.73 15.89 21.95
C GLU A 441 -17.33 16.11 20.54
N VAL A 442 -17.53 15.04 19.77
CA VAL A 442 -18.13 15.14 18.42
C VAL A 442 -19.61 15.51 18.48
N GLN A 443 -20.37 14.90 19.41
CA GLN A 443 -21.80 15.21 19.61
C GLN A 443 -22.00 16.68 19.99
N ASP A 444 -21.15 17.20 20.86
CA ASP A 444 -21.21 18.60 21.29
C ASP A 444 -20.85 19.56 20.14
N ALA A 445 -19.88 19.19 19.30
CA ALA A 445 -19.52 19.95 18.10
C ALA A 445 -20.68 19.99 17.08
N ILE A 446 -21.35 18.88 16.84
CA ILE A 446 -22.54 18.80 15.97
C ILE A 446 -23.67 19.66 16.57
N SER A 447 -23.95 19.49 17.86
CA SER A 447 -25.04 20.20 18.55
C SER A 447 -24.83 21.71 18.60
N SER A 448 -23.58 22.18 18.68
CA SER A 448 -23.23 23.60 18.65
C SER A 448 -23.41 24.26 17.27
N ASN A 449 -23.63 23.46 16.22
CA ASN A 449 -23.72 23.93 14.85
C ASN A 449 -25.03 23.52 14.15
N ILE A 450 -26.11 23.40 14.91
CA ILE A 450 -27.44 22.96 14.44
C ILE A 450 -27.95 23.82 13.28
N ASP A 451 -27.68 25.13 13.28
CA ASP A 451 -28.16 26.06 12.23
C ASP A 451 -27.66 25.66 10.82
N PHE A 452 -26.44 25.11 10.71
CA PHE A 452 -25.92 24.61 9.43
C PHE A 452 -26.56 23.28 8.99
N LEU A 453 -27.25 22.59 9.90
CA LEU A 453 -27.85 21.27 9.69
C LEU A 453 -29.35 21.36 9.41
N LYS A 454 -29.97 22.44 9.83
CA LYS A 454 -31.43 22.65 9.74
C LYS A 454 -31.93 22.52 8.29
N GLY A 455 -32.94 21.72 8.09
CA GLY A 455 -33.56 21.50 6.79
C GLY A 455 -32.79 20.62 5.81
N LYS A 456 -31.67 20.00 6.20
CA LYS A 456 -30.96 19.04 5.36
C LYS A 456 -31.65 17.67 5.38
N ASN A 457 -32.65 17.45 4.52
CA ASN A 457 -33.47 16.22 4.49
C ASN A 457 -32.64 14.94 4.43
N LYS A 458 -31.57 14.87 3.61
CA LYS A 458 -30.71 13.68 3.52
C LYS A 458 -30.05 13.36 4.86
N PHE A 459 -29.63 14.35 5.61
CA PHE A 459 -29.03 14.16 6.92
C PHE A 459 -30.07 13.70 7.96
N CYS A 460 -31.27 14.29 7.94
CA CYS A 460 -32.38 13.79 8.77
C CYS A 460 -32.68 12.31 8.49
N ASP A 461 -32.67 11.89 7.23
CA ASP A 461 -32.88 10.50 6.86
C ASP A 461 -31.78 9.58 7.39
N LYS A 462 -30.51 10.01 7.32
CA LYS A 462 -29.39 9.26 7.89
C LYS A 462 -29.50 9.08 9.42
N ILE A 463 -29.95 10.10 10.12
CA ILE A 463 -30.18 10.00 11.56
C ILE A 463 -31.31 9.00 11.85
N ARG A 464 -32.41 9.04 11.08
CA ARG A 464 -33.51 8.07 11.22
C ARG A 464 -33.05 6.64 10.96
N GLU A 465 -32.27 6.43 9.90
CA GLU A 465 -31.67 5.12 9.58
C GLU A 465 -30.80 4.61 10.74
N LYS A 466 -29.98 5.50 11.35
CA LYS A 466 -29.15 5.13 12.50
C LYS A 466 -29.97 4.80 13.75
N ILE A 467 -30.98 5.60 14.06
CA ILE A 467 -31.90 5.34 15.17
C ILE A 467 -32.55 3.96 14.97
N TYR A 468 -33.09 3.69 13.78
CA TYR A 468 -33.69 2.41 13.43
C TYR A 468 -32.69 1.26 13.62
N HIS A 469 -31.48 1.39 13.10
CA HIS A 469 -30.45 0.36 13.17
C HIS A 469 -30.02 0.04 14.61
N PHE A 470 -29.86 1.05 15.46
CA PHE A 470 -29.54 0.85 16.87
C PHE A 470 -30.74 0.32 17.69
N GLU A 471 -31.96 0.68 17.36
CA GLU A 471 -33.15 0.10 17.98
C GLU A 471 -33.29 -1.39 17.63
N GLU A 472 -32.97 -1.78 16.40
CA GLU A 472 -32.96 -3.19 15.96
C GLU A 472 -31.84 -4.00 16.65
N ALA A 473 -30.70 -3.36 16.87
CA ALA A 473 -29.52 -3.97 17.48
C ALA A 473 -29.41 -3.78 19.01
N ARG A 474 -30.46 -3.37 19.68
CA ARG A 474 -30.44 -2.93 21.09
C ARG A 474 -29.84 -3.94 22.08
N ASN A 475 -29.89 -5.24 21.75
CA ASN A 475 -29.35 -6.32 22.56
C ASN A 475 -27.91 -6.72 22.18
N SER A 476 -27.28 -6.00 21.27
CA SER A 476 -25.91 -6.27 20.81
C SER A 476 -24.88 -5.45 21.60
N ASP A 477 -23.72 -6.04 21.86
CA ASP A 477 -22.62 -5.41 22.63
C ASP A 477 -22.08 -4.13 21.97
N TRP A 478 -22.32 -3.96 20.67
CA TRP A 478 -21.91 -2.80 19.88
C TRP A 478 -22.98 -1.70 19.79
N CYS A 479 -24.13 -1.84 20.45
CA CYS A 479 -25.16 -0.81 20.44
C CYS A 479 -24.77 0.39 21.31
N ILE A 480 -25.11 1.59 20.84
CA ILE A 480 -24.92 2.82 21.63
C ILE A 480 -25.83 2.86 22.85
N GLY A 481 -25.43 3.60 23.88
CA GLY A 481 -26.19 3.76 25.11
C GLY A 481 -27.47 4.61 24.95
N ASP A 482 -28.32 4.58 26.00
CA ASP A 482 -29.58 5.34 26.00
C ASP A 482 -29.35 6.88 25.88
N ASP A 483 -28.29 7.40 26.47
CA ASP A 483 -27.96 8.84 26.38
C ASP A 483 -27.64 9.26 24.95
N GLU A 484 -26.89 8.44 24.23
CA GLU A 484 -26.52 8.70 22.84
C GLU A 484 -27.73 8.52 21.90
N MET A 485 -28.60 7.53 22.20
CA MET A 485 -29.86 7.36 21.49
C MET A 485 -30.77 8.58 21.68
N ASN A 486 -30.88 9.10 22.90
CA ASN A 486 -31.65 10.29 23.20
C ASN A 486 -31.05 11.53 22.51
N TRP A 487 -29.70 11.62 22.45
CA TRP A 487 -29.03 12.67 21.70
C TRP A 487 -29.41 12.63 20.21
N LEU A 488 -29.41 11.44 19.56
CA LEU A 488 -29.81 11.31 18.16
C LEU A 488 -31.26 11.75 17.92
N LYS A 489 -32.19 11.37 18.82
CA LYS A 489 -33.61 11.75 18.75
C LYS A 489 -33.78 13.27 18.89
N ASN A 490 -33.13 13.88 19.87
CA ASN A 490 -33.16 15.33 20.10
C ASN A 490 -32.52 16.10 18.94
N LEU A 491 -31.40 15.61 18.39
CA LEU A 491 -30.75 16.20 17.21
C LEU A 491 -31.71 16.18 16.02
N LEU A 492 -32.35 15.04 15.76
CA LEU A 492 -33.31 14.91 14.67
C LEU A 492 -34.46 15.94 14.79
N GLU A 493 -35.04 16.08 15.98
CA GLU A 493 -36.11 17.06 16.22
C GLU A 493 -35.65 18.49 15.98
N ALA A 494 -34.43 18.85 16.42
CA ALA A 494 -33.89 20.19 16.31
C ALA A 494 -33.58 20.62 14.85
N ILE A 495 -33.26 19.65 13.97
CA ILE A 495 -32.84 19.94 12.58
C ILE A 495 -33.94 19.71 11.55
N LEU A 496 -35.15 19.31 11.96
CA LEU A 496 -36.27 19.11 11.04
C LEU A 496 -36.50 20.37 10.21
N PRO A 497 -36.89 20.23 8.91
CA PRO A 497 -37.32 21.36 8.12
C PRO A 497 -38.53 22.06 8.73
N ASP A 498 -38.57 23.36 8.66
CA ASP A 498 -39.74 24.18 9.07
C ASP A 498 -40.95 23.91 8.15
N ASP A 499 -40.72 23.56 6.89
CA ASP A 499 -41.76 23.16 5.95
C ASP A 499 -42.33 21.78 6.33
N ILE A 500 -43.61 21.76 6.66
CA ILE A 500 -44.35 20.56 7.08
C ILE A 500 -44.28 19.45 5.99
N ILE A 501 -44.30 19.83 4.72
CA ILE A 501 -44.23 18.89 3.61
C ILE A 501 -42.85 18.20 3.62
N GLU A 502 -41.80 19.02 3.57
CA GLU A 502 -40.43 18.50 3.56
C GLU A 502 -40.11 17.65 4.80
N ALA A 503 -40.57 18.06 5.97
CA ALA A 503 -40.38 17.33 7.22
C ALA A 503 -41.02 15.93 7.23
N ASN A 504 -42.04 15.69 6.38
CA ASN A 504 -42.82 14.45 6.36
C ASN A 504 -42.61 13.58 5.10
N LEU A 505 -41.84 14.03 4.09
CA LEU A 505 -41.60 13.24 2.86
C LEU A 505 -41.00 11.84 3.14
N TRP A 506 -40.20 11.69 4.18
CA TRP A 506 -39.62 10.41 4.55
C TRP A 506 -40.67 9.31 4.84
N LYS A 507 -41.86 9.67 5.33
CA LYS A 507 -42.98 8.73 5.61
C LYS A 507 -43.54 8.09 4.34
N PHE A 508 -43.21 8.62 3.18
CA PHE A 508 -43.66 8.19 1.86
C PHE A 508 -42.52 7.62 0.99
N LYS A 509 -41.42 7.19 1.61
CA LYS A 509 -40.34 6.46 0.95
C LYS A 509 -40.62 4.97 0.89
N ALA A 510 -39.92 4.25 0.01
CA ALA A 510 -40.02 2.79 -0.10
C ALA A 510 -39.63 2.12 1.21
N PHE A 511 -38.52 2.52 1.83
CA PHE A 511 -38.07 2.07 3.13
C PHE A 511 -38.48 3.05 4.25
N LEU A 512 -39.13 2.53 5.27
CA LEU A 512 -39.55 3.29 6.46
C LEU A 512 -38.64 2.89 7.64
N PRO A 513 -37.73 3.75 8.12
CA PRO A 513 -36.82 3.46 9.23
C PRO A 513 -37.55 3.59 10.59
N VAL A 514 -38.51 2.69 10.85
CA VAL A 514 -39.31 2.61 12.08
C VAL A 514 -39.27 1.17 12.55
N HIS A 515 -38.62 0.91 13.70
CA HIS A 515 -38.34 -0.42 14.19
C HIS A 515 -39.62 -1.27 14.34
N GLU A 516 -40.68 -0.70 14.89
CA GLU A 516 -41.97 -1.40 15.13
C GLU A 516 -42.62 -1.92 13.84
N LEU A 517 -42.30 -1.30 12.68
CA LEU A 517 -42.81 -1.72 11.38
C LEU A 517 -42.03 -2.90 10.79
N HIS A 518 -40.86 -3.22 11.33
CA HIS A 518 -39.98 -4.29 10.84
C HIS A 518 -39.87 -5.47 11.79
N LEU A 519 -40.59 -5.46 12.91
CA LEU A 519 -40.71 -6.62 13.78
C LEU A 519 -41.19 -7.80 12.93
N ARG A 520 -40.40 -8.89 12.90
CA ARG A 520 -40.65 -10.08 12.09
C ARG A 520 -42.05 -10.64 12.42
N GLU A 521 -42.96 -10.50 11.49
CA GLU A 521 -44.15 -11.30 11.42
C GLU A 521 -43.95 -12.35 10.33
N ASP A 522 -44.36 -13.60 10.61
CA ASP A 522 -44.27 -14.71 9.67
C ASP A 522 -45.17 -14.51 8.42
N ASP A 523 -46.03 -13.47 8.43
CA ASP A 523 -46.98 -13.15 7.36
C ASP A 523 -46.61 -11.80 6.68
N ILE A 524 -46.13 -11.88 5.45
CA ILE A 524 -45.78 -10.73 4.59
C ILE A 524 -46.99 -9.78 4.41
N ARG A 525 -48.23 -10.31 4.42
CA ARG A 525 -49.46 -9.51 4.25
C ARG A 525 -49.64 -8.59 5.44
N LYS A 526 -49.49 -9.09 6.66
CA LYS A 526 -49.62 -8.30 7.88
C LYS A 526 -48.54 -7.21 7.95
N TRP A 527 -47.33 -7.54 7.55
CA TRP A 527 -46.23 -6.57 7.47
C TRP A 527 -46.56 -5.43 6.52
N THR A 528 -47.06 -5.73 5.30
CA THR A 528 -47.46 -4.75 4.32
C THR A 528 -48.63 -3.89 4.80
N GLU A 529 -49.60 -4.50 5.51
CA GLU A 529 -50.73 -3.79 6.10
C GLU A 529 -50.32 -2.83 7.21
N LYS A 530 -49.36 -3.19 8.07
CA LYS A 530 -48.80 -2.29 9.08
C LYS A 530 -48.15 -1.04 8.46
N GLN A 531 -47.29 -1.22 7.45
CA GLN A 531 -46.69 -0.11 6.77
C GLN A 531 -47.70 0.81 6.11
N LEU A 532 -48.71 0.23 5.48
CA LEU A 532 -49.78 1.01 4.86
C LEU A 532 -50.62 1.77 5.91
N SER A 533 -50.92 1.15 7.01
CA SER A 533 -51.64 1.78 8.13
C SER A 533 -50.85 2.96 8.71
N PHE A 534 -49.56 2.85 8.86
CA PHE A 534 -48.66 3.95 9.26
C PHE A 534 -48.77 5.13 8.29
N ARG A 535 -48.68 4.86 6.97
CA ARG A 535 -48.83 5.92 5.94
C ARG A 535 -50.22 6.55 5.94
N VAL A 536 -51.27 5.75 6.12
CA VAL A 536 -52.65 6.27 6.21
C VAL A 536 -52.81 7.17 7.44
N ALA A 537 -52.24 6.80 8.58
CA ALA A 537 -52.26 7.65 9.78
C ALA A 537 -51.52 8.98 9.54
N ALA A 538 -50.36 8.90 8.87
CA ALA A 538 -49.60 10.09 8.47
C ALA A 538 -50.40 11.00 7.52
N VAL A 539 -51.12 10.43 6.53
CA VAL A 539 -52.01 11.20 5.63
C VAL A 539 -53.11 11.90 6.41
N LYS A 540 -53.75 11.21 7.38
CA LYS A 540 -54.80 11.80 8.22
C LYS A 540 -54.31 12.99 9.04
N GLU A 541 -53.14 12.85 9.64
CA GLU A 541 -52.52 13.95 10.40
C GLU A 541 -52.18 15.15 9.51
N LEU A 542 -51.55 14.87 8.37
CA LEU A 542 -51.14 15.91 7.42
C LEU A 542 -52.33 16.63 6.80
N TYR A 543 -53.39 15.90 6.47
CA TYR A 543 -54.63 16.53 5.95
C TYR A 543 -55.22 17.57 6.92
N LYS A 544 -55.18 17.28 8.23
CA LYS A 544 -55.67 18.22 9.25
C LYS A 544 -54.81 19.50 9.30
N ARG A 545 -53.53 19.41 8.96
CA ARG A 545 -52.59 20.56 9.06
C ARG A 545 -52.46 21.34 7.79
N ILE A 546 -52.44 20.71 6.62
CA ILE A 546 -52.11 21.33 5.33
C ILE A 546 -53.20 21.18 4.25
N GLY A 547 -54.30 20.49 4.57
CA GLY A 547 -55.43 20.29 3.66
C GLY A 547 -55.08 19.47 2.42
N PHE A 548 -56.02 19.47 1.44
CA PHE A 548 -55.87 18.65 0.22
C PHE A 548 -54.72 19.10 -0.68
N ASP A 549 -54.53 20.42 -0.82
CA ASP A 549 -53.44 20.96 -1.65
C ASP A 549 -52.05 20.62 -1.14
N GLY A 550 -51.88 20.56 0.18
CA GLY A 550 -50.67 20.09 0.80
C GLY A 550 -50.40 18.61 0.53
N LEU A 551 -51.43 17.76 0.62
CA LEU A 551 -51.32 16.33 0.30
C LEU A 551 -50.95 16.10 -1.18
N ARG A 552 -51.52 16.90 -2.09
CA ARG A 552 -51.14 16.85 -3.51
C ARG A 552 -49.66 17.12 -3.72
N LYS A 553 -49.10 18.16 -3.07
CA LYS A 553 -47.67 18.45 -3.12
C LYS A 553 -46.80 17.31 -2.57
N ILE A 554 -47.27 16.63 -1.51
CA ILE A 554 -46.60 15.43 -0.99
C ILE A 554 -46.59 14.32 -2.05
N ALA A 555 -47.71 14.05 -2.73
CA ALA A 555 -47.80 13.04 -3.78
C ALA A 555 -46.90 13.37 -4.98
N GLU A 556 -46.78 14.66 -5.34
CA GLU A 556 -45.88 15.09 -6.41
C GLU A 556 -44.41 14.93 -6.06
N LYS A 557 -44.00 15.16 -4.78
CA LYS A 557 -42.62 15.13 -4.31
C LYS A 557 -42.20 13.76 -3.77
N SER A 558 -43.13 12.85 -3.42
CA SER A 558 -42.83 11.55 -2.82
C SER A 558 -41.97 10.68 -3.74
N GLU A 559 -41.05 9.93 -3.15
CA GLU A 559 -40.18 9.00 -3.85
C GLU A 559 -40.94 7.75 -4.33
N ASP A 560 -41.76 7.16 -3.46
CA ASP A 560 -42.61 6.00 -3.77
C ASP A 560 -44.06 6.45 -4.05
N LYS A 561 -44.31 6.75 -5.30
CA LYS A 561 -45.64 7.23 -5.74
C LYS A 561 -46.73 6.18 -5.61
N TYR A 562 -46.40 4.89 -5.73
CA TYR A 562 -47.34 3.79 -5.62
C TYR A 562 -47.87 3.66 -4.18
N GLN A 563 -46.95 3.55 -3.20
CA GLN A 563 -47.33 3.45 -1.80
C GLN A 563 -48.04 4.72 -1.29
N THR A 564 -47.62 5.86 -1.76
CA THR A 564 -48.28 7.16 -1.47
C THR A 564 -49.71 7.19 -2.00
N GLY A 565 -49.91 6.75 -3.25
CA GLY A 565 -51.23 6.65 -3.86
C GLY A 565 -52.15 5.67 -3.13
N LEU A 566 -51.63 4.51 -2.70
CA LEU A 566 -52.38 3.55 -1.90
C LEU A 566 -52.84 4.13 -0.54
N ALA A 567 -51.92 4.87 0.12
CA ALA A 567 -52.24 5.51 1.40
C ALA A 567 -53.35 6.56 1.23
N PHE A 568 -53.32 7.36 0.13
CA PHE A 568 -54.35 8.34 -0.18
C PHE A 568 -55.68 7.69 -0.54
N ALA A 569 -55.67 6.59 -1.31
CA ALA A 569 -56.89 5.89 -1.68
C ALA A 569 -57.60 5.27 -0.47
N LYS A 570 -56.85 4.85 0.57
CA LYS A 570 -57.43 4.34 1.82
C LYS A 570 -57.79 5.42 2.85
N PHE A 571 -57.38 6.65 2.60
CA PHE A 571 -57.77 7.82 3.38
C PHE A 571 -59.16 8.24 2.95
N LYS A 572 -60.21 7.80 3.66
CA LYS A 572 -61.59 8.22 3.50
C LYS A 572 -62.10 8.87 4.78
#